data_dd176302008a47ceaf33dd64a01aa783
#
_entry.id   dd176302008a47ceaf33dd64a01aa783
#
_cell.length_a   1.000
_cell.length_b   1.000
_cell.length_c   1.000
_cell.angle_alpha   90.00
_cell.angle_beta   90.00
_cell.angle_gamma   90.00
#
_symmetry.space_group_name_H-M   'P 1'
#
loop_
_entity.id
_entity.type
_entity.pdbx_description
1 polymer ?
#
loop_
_entity_poly.entity_id
_entity_poly.type
_entity_poly.pdbx_seq_one_letter_code
_entity_poly.pdbx_strand_id
1 'polypeptide(L)'
;SCHTWPHAVEFPIRRPPPQGEPQPAPPQAPEEAPEPAPLPELARHDYPEWHYRLERARDNWCTVIERAVPPASASAPTLPARAPLRLARSRRIDRSQRIRRQWEGDELDLDAATEVFIDRRLGLAPDPRLFRRNGRAVPRTSLLLLLDLSASTADLQPCGRSVLDLEREAAALLMDALRDREDRLEVAGFDSDGRQAVNYLRLLDFGQPAPADPATVLGAARPGLSTRLGAALRHATARLAKETSAQRTLLV
;
A
#
# COMPACT_ATOMS: atom_id res chain seq x y z
N SER A 1 -18.08 -19.10 70.98
CA SER A 1 -16.70 -18.91 70.54
C SER A 1 -16.56 -17.52 69.95
N CYS A 2 -15.94 -16.65 70.73
CA CYS A 2 -15.67 -15.26 70.37
C CYS A 2 -14.54 -15.17 69.38
N HIS A 3 -14.74 -14.58 68.22
CA HIS A 3 -13.67 -14.15 67.35
C HIS A 3 -13.30 -12.69 67.65
N THR A 4 -12.15 -12.53 68.26
CA THR A 4 -11.50 -11.25 68.52
C THR A 4 -10.85 -10.73 67.22
N TRP A 5 -11.17 -9.49 66.82
CA TRP A 5 -10.55 -8.78 65.74
C TRP A 5 -9.18 -8.25 66.22
N PRO A 6 -8.08 -8.39 65.48
CA PRO A 6 -6.81 -7.80 65.84
C PRO A 6 -6.73 -6.34 65.40
N HIS A 7 -6.35 -5.55 66.39
CA HIS A 7 -5.65 -4.23 66.41
C HIS A 7 -5.86 -3.24 65.25
N ALA A 8 -6.31 -2.07 65.65
CA ALA A 8 -6.32 -0.84 64.87
C ALA A 8 -4.88 -0.50 64.40
N VAL A 9 -4.71 -0.31 63.10
CA VAL A 9 -3.48 0.23 62.53
C VAL A 9 -3.50 1.74 62.69
N GLU A 10 -2.70 2.28 63.57
CA GLU A 10 -2.47 3.73 63.69
C GLU A 10 -1.72 4.21 62.46
N PHE A 11 -2.35 5.04 61.66
CA PHE A 11 -1.69 5.76 60.57
C PHE A 11 -0.97 6.97 61.16
N PRO A 12 0.35 7.18 60.91
CA PRO A 12 1.04 8.37 61.35
C PRO A 12 0.44 9.63 60.71
N ILE A 13 -0.05 10.56 61.52
CA ILE A 13 -0.48 11.90 61.10
C ILE A 13 0.75 12.63 60.51
N ARG A 14 0.83 12.77 59.19
CA ARG A 14 1.83 13.65 58.56
C ARG A 14 1.53 15.09 58.97
N ARG A 15 2.47 15.72 59.65
CA ARG A 15 2.45 17.17 59.86
C ARG A 15 2.56 17.89 58.52
N PRO A 16 1.76 18.94 58.25
CA PRO A 16 1.92 19.75 57.05
C PRO A 16 3.32 20.39 57.05
N PRO A 17 3.93 20.51 55.85
CA PRO A 17 5.23 21.18 55.73
C PRO A 17 5.12 22.64 56.13
N PRO A 18 6.22 23.26 56.63
CA PRO A 18 6.25 24.66 57.00
C PRO A 18 5.94 25.54 55.78
N GLN A 19 5.05 26.50 55.98
CA GLN A 19 4.70 27.50 54.95
C GLN A 19 5.91 28.42 54.75
N GLY A 20 6.52 28.37 53.57
CA GLY A 20 7.56 29.32 53.21
C GLY A 20 8.58 28.93 52.16
N GLU A 21 8.62 27.69 51.70
CA GLU A 21 9.51 27.37 50.55
C GLU A 21 8.78 27.54 49.22
N PRO A 22 9.37 28.25 48.23
CA PRO A 22 8.76 28.33 46.90
C PRO A 22 8.74 26.93 46.30
N GLN A 23 7.55 26.39 46.05
CA GLN A 23 7.41 25.16 45.33
C GLN A 23 8.06 25.32 43.94
N PRO A 24 8.94 24.41 43.53
CA PRO A 24 9.39 24.41 42.13
C PRO A 24 8.18 24.34 41.23
N ALA A 25 8.11 25.19 40.22
CA ALA A 25 7.05 25.20 39.22
C ALA A 25 6.91 23.79 38.66
N PRO A 26 5.66 23.28 38.46
CA PRO A 26 5.47 21.99 37.86
C PRO A 26 6.22 21.97 36.53
N PRO A 27 6.87 20.84 36.17
CA PRO A 27 7.51 20.74 34.89
C PRO A 27 6.46 21.04 33.79
N GLN A 28 6.76 22.05 32.99
CA GLN A 28 5.92 22.38 31.84
C GLN A 28 5.74 21.10 31.04
N ALA A 29 4.49 20.69 30.84
CA ALA A 29 4.17 19.59 29.95
C ALA A 29 4.89 19.86 28.61
N PRO A 30 5.54 18.87 27.99
CA PRO A 30 6.16 19.09 26.70
C PRO A 30 5.09 19.64 25.76
N GLU A 31 5.39 20.80 25.18
CA GLU A 31 4.54 21.47 24.21
C GLU A 31 4.21 20.44 23.13
N GLU A 32 2.97 19.99 23.10
CA GLU A 32 2.52 19.02 22.09
C GLU A 32 2.83 19.62 20.74
N ALA A 33 3.73 18.97 20.01
CA ALA A 33 4.03 19.35 18.64
C ALA A 33 2.70 19.41 17.87
N PRO A 34 2.46 20.46 17.06
CA PRO A 34 1.19 20.63 16.35
C PRO A 34 0.88 19.36 15.56
N GLU A 35 -0.31 18.81 15.76
CA GLU A 35 -0.77 17.64 15.00
C GLU A 35 -0.60 17.92 13.50
N PRO A 36 0.01 17.00 12.74
CA PRO A 36 0.18 17.20 11.32
C PRO A 36 -1.18 17.36 10.65
N ALA A 37 -1.30 18.37 9.80
CA ALA A 37 -2.53 18.63 9.06
C ALA A 37 -3.03 17.35 8.37
N PRO A 38 -4.35 17.08 8.38
CA PRO A 38 -4.91 15.88 7.78
C PRO A 38 -4.57 15.82 6.29
N LEU A 39 -4.12 14.65 5.83
CA LEU A 39 -3.81 14.41 4.43
C LEU A 39 -5.07 14.57 3.56
N PRO A 40 -4.94 15.13 2.35
CA PRO A 40 -6.07 15.32 1.45
C PRO A 40 -6.72 13.98 1.09
N GLU A 41 -8.03 13.94 1.21
CA GLU A 41 -8.85 12.81 0.85
C GLU A 41 -9.10 12.79 -0.66
N LEU A 42 -8.88 11.64 -1.29
CA LEU A 42 -9.10 11.44 -2.72
C LEU A 42 -10.44 10.75 -3.00
N ALA A 43 -10.75 9.71 -2.23
CA ALA A 43 -11.97 8.92 -2.42
C ALA A 43 -12.31 8.12 -1.14
N ARG A 44 -13.57 7.68 -1.06
CA ARG A 44 -14.07 6.75 -0.03
C ARG A 44 -14.65 5.52 -0.68
N HIS A 45 -14.40 4.37 -0.04
CA HIS A 45 -14.87 3.08 -0.51
C HIS A 45 -15.36 2.24 0.66
N ASP A 46 -16.59 1.76 0.56
CA ASP A 46 -17.16 0.91 1.58
C ASP A 46 -16.99 -0.56 1.23
N TYR A 47 -16.60 -1.35 2.23
CA TYR A 47 -16.31 -2.76 2.09
C TYR A 47 -17.08 -3.61 3.10
N PRO A 48 -17.44 -4.85 2.76
CA PRO A 48 -17.99 -5.79 3.71
C PRO A 48 -16.92 -6.22 4.71
N GLU A 49 -17.34 -6.42 5.96
CA GLU A 49 -16.47 -6.93 7.01
C GLU A 49 -17.16 -8.06 7.78
N TRP A 50 -16.38 -9.09 8.16
CA TRP A 50 -16.87 -10.18 8.98
C TRP A 50 -17.11 -9.74 10.42
N HIS A 51 -18.33 -9.94 10.90
CA HIS A 51 -18.69 -9.65 12.29
C HIS A 51 -18.66 -10.94 13.11
N TYR A 52 -17.60 -11.13 13.90
CA TYR A 52 -17.35 -12.40 14.61
C TYR A 52 -18.45 -12.82 15.58
N ARG A 53 -19.13 -11.87 16.25
CA ARG A 53 -20.24 -12.18 17.20
C ARG A 53 -21.52 -12.59 16.49
N LEU A 54 -21.72 -12.17 15.26
CA LEU A 54 -22.92 -12.47 14.47
C LEU A 54 -22.63 -13.55 13.42
N GLU A 55 -21.39 -14.02 13.34
CA GLU A 55 -20.90 -15.04 12.41
C GLU A 55 -21.37 -14.81 10.97
N ARG A 56 -21.39 -13.55 10.55
CA ARG A 56 -21.79 -13.17 9.19
C ARG A 56 -21.00 -11.96 8.69
N ALA A 57 -20.86 -11.86 7.35
CA ALA A 57 -20.42 -10.64 6.70
C ALA A 57 -21.50 -9.56 6.81
N ARG A 58 -21.08 -8.31 7.04
CA ARG A 58 -21.93 -7.12 7.00
C ARG A 58 -21.46 -6.24 5.85
N ASP A 59 -22.37 -5.97 4.95
CA ASP A 59 -22.10 -5.11 3.80
C ASP A 59 -21.89 -3.66 4.27
N ASN A 60 -21.01 -2.94 3.58
CA ASN A 60 -20.67 -1.53 3.83
C ASN A 60 -20.34 -1.26 5.31
N TRP A 61 -19.63 -2.19 5.96
CA TRP A 61 -19.34 -2.12 7.38
C TRP A 61 -18.01 -1.46 7.71
N CYS A 62 -17.14 -1.33 6.72
CA CYS A 62 -15.82 -0.74 6.85
C CYS A 62 -15.56 0.25 5.70
N THR A 63 -15.12 1.46 6.04
CA THR A 63 -14.84 2.51 5.06
C THR A 63 -13.33 2.69 4.91
N VAL A 64 -12.84 2.55 3.68
CA VAL A 64 -11.46 2.86 3.30
C VAL A 64 -11.43 4.26 2.69
N ILE A 65 -10.53 5.09 3.17
CA ILE A 65 -10.31 6.46 2.72
C ILE A 65 -8.96 6.52 1.99
N GLU A 66 -9.01 6.71 0.67
CA GLU A 66 -7.80 6.96 -0.11
C GLU A 66 -7.28 8.37 0.20
N ARG A 67 -5.99 8.48 0.50
CA ARG A 67 -5.34 9.76 0.77
C ARG A 67 -4.12 9.96 -0.13
N ALA A 68 -3.98 11.16 -0.65
CA ALA A 68 -2.76 11.56 -1.32
C ALA A 68 -1.69 11.88 -0.29
N VAL A 69 -0.50 11.37 -0.51
CA VAL A 69 0.66 11.68 0.31
C VAL A 69 1.56 12.63 -0.47
N PRO A 70 1.81 13.85 0.00
CA PRO A 70 2.76 14.72 -0.66
C PRO A 70 4.16 14.10 -0.58
N PRO A 71 5.02 14.33 -1.58
CA PRO A 71 6.39 13.84 -1.52
C PRO A 71 7.06 14.36 -0.23
N ALA A 72 7.81 13.50 0.42
CA ALA A 72 8.49 13.86 1.66
C ALA A 72 9.40 15.05 1.42
N SER A 73 9.30 16.06 2.28
CA SER A 73 10.23 17.19 2.29
C SER A 73 11.64 16.69 2.66
N ALA A 74 12.65 17.55 2.56
CA ALA A 74 14.08 17.25 2.77
C ALA A 74 14.46 16.53 4.10
N SER A 75 13.49 16.29 5.00
CA SER A 75 13.60 15.52 6.25
C SER A 75 13.26 14.03 6.08
N ALA A 76 13.25 13.48 4.86
CA ALA A 76 13.03 12.05 4.65
C ALA A 76 14.15 11.24 5.33
N PRO A 77 13.81 10.12 6.00
CA PRO A 77 14.82 9.27 6.62
C PRO A 77 15.77 8.76 5.53
N THR A 78 17.07 8.92 5.78
CA THR A 78 18.10 8.39 4.88
C THR A 78 18.02 6.87 4.92
N LEU A 79 17.64 6.27 3.80
CA LEU A 79 17.68 4.81 3.68
C LEU A 79 19.14 4.35 3.56
N PRO A 80 19.54 3.27 4.26
CA PRO A 80 20.91 2.77 4.20
C PRO A 80 21.30 2.38 2.77
N ALA A 81 22.60 2.42 2.46
CA ALA A 81 23.13 1.93 1.20
C ALA A 81 22.76 0.46 1.02
N ARG A 82 22.15 0.12 -0.12
CA ARG A 82 21.59 -1.20 -0.39
C ARG A 82 22.37 -1.92 -1.48
N ALA A 83 22.56 -3.20 -1.29
CA ALA A 83 23.01 -4.04 -2.39
C ALA A 83 21.87 -4.17 -3.44
N PRO A 84 22.16 -4.09 -4.74
CA PRO A 84 21.12 -4.16 -5.76
C PRO A 84 20.43 -5.53 -5.73
N LEU A 85 19.11 -5.52 -5.56
CA LEU A 85 18.28 -6.72 -5.67
C LEU A 85 18.16 -7.10 -7.15
N ARG A 86 18.75 -8.23 -7.52
CA ARG A 86 18.58 -8.79 -8.86
C ARG A 86 17.39 -9.75 -8.86
N LEU A 87 16.23 -9.25 -9.21
CA LEU A 87 15.09 -10.10 -9.50
C LEU A 87 15.44 -10.95 -10.74
N ALA A 88 15.55 -12.26 -10.55
CA ALA A 88 15.69 -13.17 -11.68
C ALA A 88 14.56 -12.86 -12.66
N ARG A 89 14.91 -12.65 -13.94
CA ARG A 89 13.90 -12.64 -14.98
C ARG A 89 13.26 -14.04 -14.92
N SER A 90 12.06 -14.14 -14.33
CA SER A 90 11.26 -15.33 -14.50
C SER A 90 11.37 -15.72 -15.98
N ARG A 91 11.67 -16.97 -16.27
CA ARG A 91 11.52 -17.49 -17.65
C ARG A 91 10.06 -17.21 -18.00
N ARG A 92 9.82 -16.04 -18.56
CA ARG A 92 8.50 -15.66 -19.05
C ARG A 92 8.16 -16.76 -20.02
N ILE A 93 7.14 -17.53 -19.70
CA ILE A 93 6.57 -18.49 -20.61
C ILE A 93 6.18 -17.62 -21.80
N ASP A 94 6.97 -17.74 -22.85
CA ASP A 94 6.81 -17.01 -24.10
C ASP A 94 5.48 -17.51 -24.67
N ARG A 95 4.38 -16.90 -24.23
CA ARG A 95 3.07 -17.16 -24.84
C ARG A 95 3.14 -16.51 -26.20
N SER A 96 3.32 -17.34 -27.21
CA SER A 96 3.08 -16.95 -28.58
C SER A 96 1.68 -16.34 -28.64
N GLN A 97 1.62 -15.01 -28.66
CA GLN A 97 0.36 -14.29 -28.80
C GLN A 97 0.14 -14.05 -30.28
N ARG A 98 -0.95 -14.60 -30.82
CA ARG A 98 -1.35 -14.33 -32.19
C ARG A 98 -1.86 -12.89 -32.26
N ILE A 99 -1.05 -12.01 -32.87
CA ILE A 99 -1.43 -10.62 -33.12
C ILE A 99 -2.20 -10.60 -34.43
N ARG A 100 -3.47 -10.21 -34.38
CA ARG A 100 -4.38 -10.14 -35.53
C ARG A 100 -4.19 -8.83 -36.30
N ARG A 101 -4.72 -8.76 -37.52
CA ARG A 101 -4.76 -7.57 -38.39
C ARG A 101 -3.37 -6.95 -38.58
N GLN A 102 -2.46 -7.76 -39.10
CA GLN A 102 -1.11 -7.32 -39.48
C GLN A 102 -0.99 -7.20 -40.98
N TRP A 103 -0.09 -6.34 -41.44
CA TRP A 103 0.25 -6.18 -42.85
C TRP A 103 0.95 -7.43 -43.41
N GLU A 104 1.73 -8.10 -42.57
CA GLU A 104 2.52 -9.29 -42.90
C GLU A 104 2.42 -10.27 -41.73
N GLY A 105 2.43 -11.57 -42.02
CA GLY A 105 2.36 -12.61 -41.00
C GLY A 105 2.43 -14.02 -41.58
N ASP A 106 2.59 -14.98 -40.68
CA ASP A 106 2.75 -16.39 -41.00
C ASP A 106 1.41 -17.05 -41.37
N GLU A 107 0.29 -16.49 -40.96
CA GLU A 107 -1.06 -17.04 -41.16
C GLU A 107 -2.03 -15.94 -41.63
N LEU A 108 -3.00 -16.32 -42.44
CA LEU A 108 -4.11 -15.46 -42.86
C LEU A 108 -5.14 -15.34 -41.72
N ASP A 109 -5.58 -14.13 -41.38
CA ASP A 109 -6.70 -13.90 -40.48
C ASP A 109 -8.02 -14.06 -41.23
N LEU A 110 -8.64 -15.25 -41.13
CA LEU A 110 -9.85 -15.58 -41.86
C LEU A 110 -11.03 -14.64 -41.54
N ASP A 111 -11.13 -14.17 -40.31
CA ASP A 111 -12.18 -13.21 -39.92
C ASP A 111 -11.96 -11.85 -40.64
N ALA A 112 -10.70 -11.35 -40.63
CA ALA A 112 -10.36 -10.14 -41.36
C ALA A 112 -10.56 -10.31 -42.88
N ALA A 113 -10.20 -11.44 -43.44
CA ALA A 113 -10.44 -11.74 -44.87
C ALA A 113 -11.94 -11.77 -45.21
N THR A 114 -12.78 -12.32 -44.33
CA THR A 114 -14.24 -12.32 -44.49
C THR A 114 -14.80 -10.89 -44.47
N GLU A 115 -14.34 -10.06 -43.50
CA GLU A 115 -14.73 -8.65 -43.41
C GLU A 115 -14.37 -7.89 -44.71
N VAL A 116 -13.12 -8.05 -45.19
CA VAL A 116 -12.71 -7.49 -46.50
C VAL A 116 -13.60 -7.87 -47.65
N PHE A 117 -14.03 -9.13 -47.69
CA PHE A 117 -14.95 -9.61 -48.73
C PHE A 117 -16.32 -8.93 -48.60
N ILE A 118 -16.84 -8.78 -47.40
CA ILE A 118 -18.11 -8.09 -47.14
C ILE A 118 -18.00 -6.63 -47.52
N ASP A 119 -16.95 -5.92 -47.07
CA ASP A 119 -16.73 -4.50 -47.35
C ASP A 119 -16.68 -4.23 -48.86
N ARG A 120 -15.96 -5.07 -49.61
CA ARG A 120 -15.90 -4.96 -51.08
C ARG A 120 -17.28 -5.13 -51.73
N ARG A 121 -18.10 -6.04 -51.21
CA ARG A 121 -19.46 -6.22 -51.73
C ARG A 121 -20.37 -5.04 -51.41
N LEU A 122 -20.14 -4.38 -50.31
CA LEU A 122 -20.87 -3.20 -49.86
C LEU A 122 -20.32 -1.90 -50.46
N GLY A 123 -19.24 -1.94 -51.24
CA GLY A 123 -18.60 -0.76 -51.82
C GLY A 123 -17.83 0.07 -50.82
N LEU A 124 -17.50 -0.51 -49.64
CA LEU A 124 -16.70 0.11 -48.61
C LEU A 124 -15.20 -0.11 -48.86
N ALA A 125 -14.36 0.79 -48.32
CA ALA A 125 -12.91 0.63 -48.37
C ALA A 125 -12.47 -0.43 -47.34
N PRO A 126 -11.95 -1.60 -47.77
CA PRO A 126 -11.59 -2.66 -46.84
C PRO A 126 -10.27 -2.37 -46.11
N ASP A 127 -10.13 -2.87 -44.88
CA ASP A 127 -8.86 -2.85 -44.16
C ASP A 127 -7.88 -3.90 -44.77
N PRO A 128 -6.74 -3.48 -45.31
CA PRO A 128 -5.82 -4.41 -46.01
C PRO A 128 -5.00 -5.31 -45.07
N ARG A 129 -5.14 -5.20 -43.75
CA ARG A 129 -4.41 -5.97 -42.74
C ARG A 129 -5.00 -7.35 -42.53
N LEU A 130 -4.62 -8.29 -43.36
CA LEU A 130 -5.23 -9.62 -43.46
C LEU A 130 -4.44 -10.72 -42.73
N PHE A 131 -3.28 -10.41 -42.17
CA PHE A 131 -2.40 -11.43 -41.62
C PHE A 131 -2.43 -11.48 -40.09
N ARG A 132 -2.08 -12.66 -39.59
CA ARG A 132 -1.75 -12.91 -38.17
C ARG A 132 -0.26 -13.16 -38.07
N ARG A 133 0.36 -12.52 -37.09
CA ARG A 133 1.75 -12.72 -36.77
C ARG A 133 1.87 -13.33 -35.38
N ASN A 134 2.74 -14.32 -35.24
CA ASN A 134 3.15 -14.79 -33.92
C ASN A 134 4.06 -13.75 -33.29
N GLY A 135 3.54 -12.97 -32.36
CA GLY A 135 4.29 -11.98 -31.61
C GLY A 135 4.70 -12.54 -30.25
N ARG A 136 5.89 -12.20 -29.82
CA ARG A 136 6.32 -12.41 -28.44
C ARG A 136 5.81 -11.24 -27.62
N ALA A 137 4.60 -11.36 -27.05
CA ALA A 137 4.18 -10.41 -26.05
C ALA A 137 4.90 -10.74 -24.73
N VAL A 138 5.73 -9.83 -24.29
CA VAL A 138 6.28 -9.89 -22.95
C VAL A 138 5.13 -9.57 -21.98
N PRO A 139 4.65 -10.56 -21.18
CA PRO A 139 3.55 -10.28 -20.27
C PRO A 139 4.01 -9.24 -19.26
N ARG A 140 3.32 -8.10 -19.18
CA ARG A 140 3.53 -7.10 -18.14
C ARG A 140 2.98 -7.62 -16.82
N THR A 141 3.69 -7.33 -15.75
CA THR A 141 3.25 -7.61 -14.38
C THR A 141 2.79 -6.32 -13.73
N SER A 142 1.68 -6.35 -13.02
CA SER A 142 1.33 -5.30 -12.05
C SER A 142 1.57 -5.81 -10.65
N LEU A 143 2.39 -5.09 -9.91
CA LEU A 143 2.73 -5.39 -8.54
C LEU A 143 2.20 -4.27 -7.64
N LEU A 144 1.44 -4.63 -6.61
CA LEU A 144 1.04 -3.73 -5.57
C LEU A 144 1.73 -4.14 -4.27
N LEU A 145 2.50 -3.23 -3.70
CA LEU A 145 3.12 -3.38 -2.39
C LEU A 145 2.31 -2.60 -1.37
N LEU A 146 1.80 -3.28 -0.36
CA LEU A 146 0.98 -2.72 0.70
C LEU A 146 1.75 -2.77 2.03
N LEU A 147 2.16 -1.61 2.56
CA LEU A 147 2.92 -1.47 3.80
C LEU A 147 1.96 -1.31 4.98
N ASP A 148 2.22 -2.02 6.06
CA ASP A 148 1.52 -1.81 7.33
C ASP A 148 2.11 -0.56 8.02
N LEU A 149 1.29 0.45 8.24
CA LEU A 149 1.67 1.68 8.94
C LEU A 149 1.04 1.77 10.34
N SER A 150 0.66 0.64 10.92
CA SER A 150 0.14 0.64 12.28
C SER A 150 1.19 1.06 13.31
N ALA A 151 0.75 1.49 14.48
CA ALA A 151 1.64 1.96 15.56
C ALA A 151 2.69 0.93 15.97
N SER A 152 2.36 -0.37 15.91
CA SER A 152 3.28 -1.47 16.26
C SER A 152 4.48 -1.58 15.32
N THR A 153 4.43 -1.00 14.12
CA THR A 153 5.57 -1.00 13.20
C THR A 153 6.70 -0.07 13.64
N ALA A 154 6.44 0.80 14.63
CA ALA A 154 7.46 1.60 15.30
C ALA A 154 8.31 0.80 16.29
N ASP A 155 7.89 -0.41 16.67
CA ASP A 155 8.59 -1.24 17.64
C ASP A 155 9.98 -1.63 17.13
N LEU A 156 10.98 -1.46 18.01
CA LEU A 156 12.36 -1.79 17.68
C LEU A 156 12.59 -3.29 17.73
N GLN A 157 13.17 -3.81 16.68
CA GLN A 157 13.66 -5.17 16.59
C GLN A 157 15.01 -5.34 17.33
N PRO A 158 15.46 -6.56 17.63
CA PRO A 158 16.75 -6.80 18.28
C PRO A 158 17.95 -6.18 17.54
N CYS A 159 17.83 -5.90 16.27
CA CYS A 159 18.84 -5.20 15.47
C CYS A 159 18.85 -3.68 15.65
N GLY A 160 18.00 -3.12 16.53
CA GLY A 160 17.91 -1.69 16.81
C GLY A 160 17.16 -0.87 15.74
N ARG A 161 16.48 -1.53 14.80
CA ARG A 161 15.68 -0.90 13.73
C ARG A 161 14.20 -1.19 13.94
N SER A 162 13.34 -0.27 13.53
CA SER A 162 11.91 -0.51 13.58
C SER A 162 11.46 -1.45 12.45
N VAL A 163 10.30 -2.07 12.62
CA VAL A 163 9.68 -2.90 11.56
C VAL A 163 9.48 -2.06 10.31
N LEU A 164 8.95 -0.84 10.46
CA LEU A 164 8.72 0.08 9.35
C LEU A 164 10.01 0.46 8.59
N ASP A 165 11.16 0.57 9.28
CA ASP A 165 12.43 0.83 8.62
C ASP A 165 12.85 -0.35 7.73
N LEU A 166 12.60 -1.58 8.16
CA LEU A 166 12.85 -2.79 7.37
C LEU A 166 11.90 -2.87 6.17
N GLU A 167 10.63 -2.56 6.36
CA GLU A 167 9.63 -2.51 5.28
C GLU A 167 9.99 -1.45 4.23
N ARG A 168 10.38 -0.25 4.64
CA ARG A 168 10.85 0.81 3.74
C ARG A 168 12.07 0.38 2.94
N GLU A 169 13.01 -0.29 3.58
CA GLU A 169 14.20 -0.80 2.89
C GLU A 169 13.84 -1.86 1.86
N ALA A 170 12.98 -2.81 2.21
CA ALA A 170 12.49 -3.84 1.30
C ALA A 170 11.72 -3.22 0.11
N ALA A 171 10.85 -2.24 0.40
CA ALA A 171 10.12 -1.50 -0.63
C ALA A 171 11.07 -0.76 -1.58
N ALA A 172 12.09 -0.10 -1.05
CA ALA A 172 13.07 0.62 -1.85
C ALA A 172 13.90 -0.32 -2.75
N LEU A 173 14.33 -1.47 -2.22
CA LEU A 173 15.00 -2.51 -3.01
C LEU A 173 14.14 -2.99 -4.17
N LEU A 174 12.84 -3.18 -3.93
CA LEU A 174 11.88 -3.60 -4.95
C LEU A 174 11.67 -2.51 -6.01
N MET A 175 11.50 -1.24 -5.57
CA MET A 175 11.39 -0.10 -6.49
C MET A 175 12.61 0.02 -7.40
N ASP A 176 13.82 -0.09 -6.85
CA ASP A 176 15.05 -0.06 -7.60
C ASP A 176 15.16 -1.23 -8.60
N ALA A 177 14.78 -2.44 -8.18
CA ALA A 177 14.81 -3.64 -9.01
C ALA A 177 13.82 -3.63 -10.17
N LEU A 178 12.72 -2.86 -10.05
CA LEU A 178 11.67 -2.74 -11.06
C LEU A 178 11.80 -1.48 -11.94
N ARG A 179 12.70 -0.55 -11.61
CA ARG A 179 12.83 0.76 -12.27
C ARG A 179 12.99 0.68 -13.79
N ASP A 180 13.85 -0.21 -14.26
CA ASP A 180 14.18 -0.37 -15.68
C ASP A 180 13.30 -1.45 -16.35
N ARG A 181 12.16 -1.78 -15.75
CA ARG A 181 11.26 -2.81 -16.25
C ARG A 181 9.96 -2.20 -16.73
N GLU A 182 9.33 -2.86 -17.69
CA GLU A 182 7.98 -2.49 -18.14
C GLU A 182 6.87 -2.89 -17.16
N ASP A 183 7.24 -3.45 -16.01
CA ASP A 183 6.32 -3.84 -14.96
C ASP A 183 5.73 -2.59 -14.29
N ARG A 184 4.49 -2.67 -13.85
CA ARG A 184 3.79 -1.57 -13.17
C ARG A 184 3.82 -1.80 -11.68
N LEU A 185 4.24 -0.79 -10.94
CA LEU A 185 4.34 -0.83 -9.49
C LEU A 185 3.42 0.22 -8.88
N GLU A 186 2.63 -0.18 -7.88
CA GLU A 186 1.99 0.70 -6.90
C GLU A 186 2.59 0.40 -5.54
N VAL A 187 2.87 1.44 -4.77
CA VAL A 187 3.25 1.34 -3.36
C VAL A 187 2.23 2.13 -2.56
N ALA A 188 1.61 1.46 -1.61
CA ALA A 188 0.64 2.07 -0.72
C ALA A 188 0.94 1.67 0.73
N GLY A 189 0.50 2.51 1.66
CA GLY A 189 0.52 2.19 3.08
C GLY A 189 -0.89 2.20 3.64
N PHE A 190 -1.12 1.54 4.76
CA PHE A 190 -2.41 1.60 5.43
C PHE A 190 -2.26 1.63 6.95
N ASP A 191 -3.16 2.36 7.57
CA ASP A 191 -3.47 2.31 9.00
C ASP A 191 -4.96 2.46 9.22
N SER A 192 -5.44 2.42 10.45
CA SER A 192 -6.87 2.57 10.70
C SER A 192 -7.19 3.25 12.03
N ASP A 193 -8.12 4.20 12.00
CA ASP A 193 -8.83 4.71 13.15
C ASP A 193 -10.22 4.06 13.21
N GLY A 194 -10.26 2.83 13.71
CA GLY A 194 -11.45 2.01 13.72
C GLY A 194 -11.91 1.56 12.32
N ARG A 195 -13.21 1.19 12.21
CA ARG A 195 -13.76 0.63 10.97
C ARG A 195 -14.21 1.67 9.93
N GLN A 196 -14.50 2.88 10.38
CA GLN A 196 -15.04 3.95 9.52
C GLN A 196 -13.95 4.83 8.91
N ALA A 197 -12.70 4.61 9.32
CA ALA A 197 -11.55 5.37 8.85
C ALA A 197 -10.33 4.47 8.69
N VAL A 198 -10.34 3.61 7.68
CA VAL A 198 -9.15 2.90 7.24
C VAL A 198 -8.45 3.76 6.20
N ASN A 199 -7.33 4.36 6.58
CA ASN A 199 -6.55 5.19 5.68
C ASN A 199 -5.79 4.29 4.71
N TYR A 200 -5.88 4.60 3.42
CA TYR A 200 -5.09 4.00 2.37
C TYR A 200 -4.24 5.11 1.73
N LEU A 201 -2.95 5.12 2.06
CA LEU A 201 -2.01 6.16 1.68
C LEU A 201 -1.36 5.78 0.36
N ARG A 202 -1.62 6.54 -0.70
CA ARG A 202 -1.05 6.33 -2.03
C ARG A 202 0.33 6.96 -2.07
N LEU A 203 1.37 6.14 -1.95
CA LEU A 203 2.77 6.57 -1.98
C LEU A 203 3.31 6.65 -3.42
N LEU A 204 3.01 5.64 -4.24
CA LEU A 204 3.34 5.59 -5.66
C LEU A 204 2.20 4.90 -6.40
N ASP A 205 1.63 5.54 -7.42
CA ASP A 205 0.52 4.98 -8.20
C ASP A 205 0.99 4.15 -9.40
N PHE A 206 0.14 3.22 -9.85
CA PHE A 206 0.36 2.51 -11.11
C PHE A 206 0.57 3.49 -12.27
N GLY A 207 1.64 3.26 -13.03
CA GLY A 207 1.98 4.07 -14.20
C GLY A 207 2.80 5.32 -13.90
N GLN A 208 3.03 5.65 -12.64
CA GLN A 208 4.03 6.64 -12.28
C GLN A 208 5.44 6.02 -12.34
N PRO A 209 6.43 6.74 -12.86
CA PRO A 209 7.81 6.26 -12.82
C PRO A 209 8.31 6.21 -11.37
N ALA A 210 9.04 5.15 -11.03
CA ALA A 210 9.70 5.09 -9.74
C ALA A 210 10.71 6.25 -9.61
N PRO A 211 10.70 7.01 -8.50
CA PRO A 211 11.61 8.12 -8.31
C PRO A 211 13.06 7.64 -8.29
N ALA A 212 13.99 8.54 -8.62
CA ALA A 212 15.42 8.24 -8.57
C ALA A 212 15.87 7.83 -7.17
N ASP A 213 15.33 8.50 -6.15
CA ASP A 213 15.51 8.14 -4.76
C ASP A 213 14.17 7.67 -4.14
N PRO A 214 14.03 6.37 -3.83
CA PRO A 214 12.85 5.85 -3.16
C PRO A 214 12.52 6.50 -1.81
N ALA A 215 13.51 7.07 -1.12
CA ALA A 215 13.31 7.75 0.16
C ALA A 215 12.33 8.92 0.06
N THR A 216 12.26 9.59 -1.11
CA THR A 216 11.33 10.71 -1.35
C THR A 216 9.86 10.32 -1.25
N VAL A 217 9.55 9.08 -1.55
CA VAL A 217 8.20 8.50 -1.48
C VAL A 217 7.99 7.78 -0.14
N LEU A 218 8.93 6.91 0.23
CA LEU A 218 8.81 6.06 1.41
C LEU A 218 8.98 6.84 2.73
N GLY A 219 9.64 7.99 2.70
CA GLY A 219 9.78 8.86 3.87
C GLY A 219 8.47 9.45 4.39
N ALA A 220 7.43 9.45 3.55
CA ALA A 220 6.09 9.89 3.94
C ALA A 220 5.29 8.79 4.67
N ALA A 221 5.68 7.53 4.54
CA ALA A 221 5.10 6.42 5.31
C ALA A 221 5.53 6.56 6.77
N ARG A 222 4.63 6.89 7.67
CA ARG A 222 4.90 7.05 9.11
C ARG A 222 4.04 6.08 9.90
N PRO A 223 4.53 5.57 11.06
CA PRO A 223 3.70 4.73 11.90
C PRO A 223 2.51 5.56 12.40
N GLY A 224 1.34 4.99 12.26
CA GLY A 224 0.07 5.64 12.58
C GLY A 224 -0.70 4.92 13.68
N LEU A 225 -1.94 4.60 13.39
CA LEU A 225 -2.95 4.15 14.34
C LEU A 225 -2.97 2.62 14.50
N SER A 226 -4.12 1.99 14.30
CA SER A 226 -4.29 0.55 14.42
C SER A 226 -4.27 -0.14 13.06
N THR A 227 -4.29 -1.49 13.07
CA THR A 227 -4.28 -2.31 11.86
C THR A 227 -5.67 -2.86 11.56
N ARG A 228 -6.18 -2.60 10.34
CA ARG A 228 -7.39 -3.25 9.80
C ARG A 228 -7.10 -3.84 8.41
N LEU A 229 -6.25 -4.84 8.41
CA LEU A 229 -5.69 -5.46 7.22
C LEU A 229 -6.75 -5.93 6.22
N GLY A 230 -7.86 -6.52 6.70
CA GLY A 230 -8.89 -7.10 5.82
C GLY A 230 -9.53 -6.09 4.86
N ALA A 231 -9.77 -4.85 5.31
CA ALA A 231 -10.32 -3.78 4.47
C ALA A 231 -9.27 -3.25 3.49
N ALA A 232 -8.05 -3.03 3.97
CA ALA A 232 -6.92 -2.59 3.14
C ALA A 232 -6.62 -3.60 2.02
N LEU A 233 -6.61 -4.90 2.32
CA LEU A 233 -6.43 -5.97 1.31
C LEU A 233 -7.53 -5.98 0.25
N ARG A 234 -8.80 -5.83 0.65
CA ARG A 234 -9.91 -5.77 -0.31
C ARG A 234 -9.77 -4.58 -1.24
N HIS A 235 -9.39 -3.43 -0.69
CA HIS A 235 -9.19 -2.22 -1.46
C HIS A 235 -8.00 -2.36 -2.42
N ALA A 236 -6.84 -2.81 -1.94
CA ALA A 236 -5.65 -3.08 -2.76
C ALA A 236 -5.96 -4.08 -3.89
N THR A 237 -6.70 -5.15 -3.58
CA THR A 237 -7.13 -6.14 -4.57
C THR A 237 -8.06 -5.52 -5.63
N ALA A 238 -9.01 -4.67 -5.20
CA ALA A 238 -9.92 -3.98 -6.13
C ALA A 238 -9.17 -3.00 -7.05
N ARG A 239 -8.13 -2.33 -6.55
CA ARG A 239 -7.25 -1.49 -7.38
C ARG A 239 -6.46 -2.32 -8.38
N LEU A 240 -5.82 -3.39 -7.90
CA LEU A 240 -5.03 -4.29 -8.73
C LEU A 240 -5.88 -5.00 -9.79
N ALA A 241 -7.17 -5.27 -9.52
CA ALA A 241 -8.09 -5.87 -10.48
C ALA A 241 -8.39 -4.97 -11.69
N LYS A 242 -8.25 -3.64 -11.56
CA LYS A 242 -8.43 -2.68 -12.66
C LYS A 242 -7.26 -2.69 -13.65
N GLU A 243 -6.13 -3.27 -13.26
CA GLU A 243 -4.96 -3.38 -14.11
C GLU A 243 -5.16 -4.42 -15.23
N THR A 244 -4.70 -4.09 -16.42
CA THR A 244 -4.84 -4.96 -17.61
C THR A 244 -3.68 -5.93 -17.79
N SER A 245 -2.73 -5.96 -16.84
CA SER A 245 -1.55 -6.81 -16.91
C SER A 245 -1.90 -8.30 -16.83
N ALA A 246 -1.08 -9.12 -17.51
CA ALA A 246 -1.28 -10.57 -17.54
C ALA A 246 -1.04 -11.25 -16.18
N GLN A 247 -0.17 -10.66 -15.37
CA GLN A 247 0.10 -11.09 -14.00
C GLN A 247 -0.15 -9.94 -13.05
N ARG A 248 -0.80 -10.24 -11.93
CA ARG A 248 -1.12 -9.29 -10.87
C ARG A 248 -0.69 -9.90 -9.55
N THR A 249 0.13 -9.18 -8.82
CA THR A 249 0.69 -9.66 -7.56
C THR A 249 0.48 -8.61 -6.48
N LEU A 250 -0.03 -9.03 -5.34
CA LEU A 250 -0.12 -8.23 -4.13
C LEU A 250 0.91 -8.76 -3.13
N LEU A 251 1.76 -7.87 -2.63
CA LEU A 251 2.68 -8.13 -1.52
C LEU A 251 2.24 -7.30 -0.30
N VAL A 252 2.34 -7.88 0.87
CA VAL A 252 2.00 -7.26 2.17
C VAL A 252 3.10 -7.57 3.15
#